data_1be293675c340baf5f0014bdc4785dd5
#
_entry.id   1be293675c340baf5f0014bdc4785dd5
#
_cell.length_a   1.000
_cell.length_b   1.000
_cell.length_c   1.000
_cell.angle_alpha   90.00
_cell.angle_beta   90.00
_cell.angle_gamma   90.00
#
_symmetry.space_group_name_H-M   'P 1'
#
loop_
_entity.id
_entity.type
_entity.pdbx_description
1 polymer ?
#
loop_
_entity_poly.entity_id
_entity_poly.type
_entity_poly.pdbx_seq_one_letter_code
_entity_poly.pdbx_strand_id
1 'polypeptide(L)' 'ILIDPPRSGLTNDIIDLLRLFKNIIYISCNPDSYLRDLTMLSDYEIKKIEVFDQFPNTDHLEIVSILTKKNY' A
#
# COMPACT_ATOMS: atom_id res chain seq x y z
N ILE A 1 3.06 10.60 4.09
CA ILE A 1 2.46 9.79 5.16
C ILE A 1 2.90 8.34 5.03
N LEU A 2 3.11 7.69 6.15
CA LEU A 2 3.42 6.26 6.22
C LEU A 2 2.23 5.53 6.83
N ILE A 3 1.79 4.45 6.16
CA ILE A 3 0.69 3.63 6.63
C ILE A 3 1.08 2.16 6.66
N ASP A 4 0.58 1.46 7.65
CA ASP A 4 0.77 0.02 7.84
C ASP A 4 -0.60 -0.57 8.21
N PRO A 5 -1.48 -0.77 7.21
CA PRO A 5 -2.85 -1.18 7.48
C PRO A 5 -2.93 -2.63 7.96
N PRO A 6 -4.06 -3.00 8.58
CA PRO A 6 -4.28 -4.39 8.98
C PRO A 6 -4.41 -5.30 7.76
N ARG A 7 -4.39 -6.62 7.99
CA ARG A 7 -4.46 -7.61 6.91
C ARG A 7 -5.72 -7.48 6.04
N SER A 8 -6.78 -6.93 6.60
CA SER A 8 -8.03 -6.67 5.86
C SER A 8 -7.91 -5.53 4.85
N GLY A 9 -6.84 -4.74 4.93
CA GLY A 9 -6.61 -3.60 4.04
C GLY A 9 -7.26 -2.32 4.53
N LEU A 10 -7.35 -1.35 3.63
CA LEU A 10 -7.87 -0.02 3.95
C LEU A 10 -9.39 0.03 3.88
N THR A 11 -9.97 0.89 4.72
CA THR A 11 -11.39 1.23 4.62
C THR A 11 -11.57 2.44 3.71
N ASN A 12 -12.81 2.68 3.24
CA ASN A 12 -13.10 3.82 2.38
C ASN A 12 -12.77 5.16 3.06
N ASP A 13 -13.00 5.26 4.36
CA ASP A 13 -12.72 6.48 5.11
C ASP A 13 -11.22 6.79 5.11
N ILE A 14 -10.40 5.76 5.29
CA ILE A 14 -8.94 5.91 5.28
C ILE A 14 -8.46 6.27 3.88
N ILE A 15 -9.02 5.65 2.84
CA ILE A 15 -8.67 5.97 1.45
C ILE A 15 -8.96 7.43 1.14
N ASP A 16 -10.11 7.95 1.57
CA ASP A 16 -10.44 9.35 1.38
C ASP A 16 -9.44 10.27 2.09
N LEU A 17 -9.02 9.90 3.28
CA LEU A 17 -7.99 10.64 4.01
C LEU A 17 -6.65 10.62 3.28
N LEU A 18 -6.26 9.46 2.74
CA LEU A 18 -4.98 9.31 2.05
C LEU A 18 -4.89 10.20 0.80
N ARG A 19 -6.01 10.46 0.15
CA ARG A 19 -6.03 11.31 -1.05
C ARG A 19 -5.66 12.76 -0.78
N LEU A 20 -5.60 13.17 0.48
CA LEU A 20 -5.10 14.48 0.86
C LEU A 20 -3.56 14.57 0.81
N PHE A 21 -2.88 13.43 0.67
CA PHE A 21 -1.42 13.36 0.67
C PHE A 21 -0.90 13.06 -0.72
N LYS A 22 0.17 13.75 -1.10
CA LYS A 22 0.82 13.54 -2.39
C LYS A 22 1.60 12.24 -2.41
N ASN A 23 2.28 11.93 -1.32
CA ASN A 23 3.16 10.77 -1.20
C ASN A 23 2.71 9.87 -0.06
N ILE A 24 2.65 8.57 -0.34
CA ILE A 24 2.26 7.55 0.63
C ILE A 24 3.34 6.48 0.64
N ILE A 25 3.83 6.13 1.83
CA ILE A 25 4.61 4.92 2.03
C ILE A 25 3.65 3.88 2.58
N TYR A 26 3.40 2.84 1.79
CA TYR A 26 2.45 1.79 2.12
C TYR A 26 3.20 0.51 2.46
N ILE A 27 3.00 0.01 3.68
CA ILE A 27 3.58 -1.25 4.15
C ILE A 27 2.43 -2.26 4.28
N SER A 28 2.54 -3.39 3.61
CA SER A 28 1.51 -4.41 3.64
C SER A 28 2.10 -5.78 3.95
N CYS A 29 1.40 -6.53 4.79
CA CYS A 29 1.72 -7.94 5.06
C CYS A 29 0.81 -8.90 4.28
N ASN A 30 -0.11 -8.38 3.46
CA ASN A 30 -1.06 -9.19 2.71
C ASN A 30 -1.12 -8.72 1.25
N PRO A 31 -0.55 -9.50 0.30
CA PRO A 31 -0.54 -9.12 -1.12
C PRO A 31 -1.94 -8.91 -1.71
N ASP A 32 -2.92 -9.69 -1.30
CA ASP A 32 -4.28 -9.58 -1.83
C ASP A 32 -4.93 -8.26 -1.45
N SER A 33 -4.82 -7.87 -0.17
CA SER A 33 -5.32 -6.59 0.31
C SER A 33 -4.58 -5.43 -0.34
N TYR A 34 -3.27 -5.57 -0.53
CA TYR A 34 -2.44 -4.57 -1.18
C TYR A 34 -2.92 -4.30 -2.60
N LEU A 35 -3.13 -5.35 -3.40
CA LEU A 35 -3.61 -5.20 -4.78
C LEU A 35 -4.99 -4.57 -4.82
N ARG A 36 -5.88 -4.98 -3.93
CA ARG A 36 -7.22 -4.39 -3.83
C ARG A 36 -7.16 -2.91 -3.51
N ASP A 37 -6.32 -2.53 -2.53
CA ASP A 37 -6.20 -1.14 -2.11
C ASP A 37 -5.60 -0.27 -3.22
N LEU A 38 -4.65 -0.81 -4.01
CA LEU A 38 -4.11 -0.10 -5.16
C LEU A 38 -5.18 0.23 -6.21
N THR A 39 -6.15 -0.65 -6.42
CA THR A 39 -7.24 -0.35 -7.36
C THR A 39 -8.07 0.83 -6.90
N MET A 40 -8.20 1.02 -5.58
CA MET A 40 -8.94 2.14 -5.00
C MET A 40 -8.11 3.43 -4.96
N LEU A 41 -6.79 3.31 -5.07
CA LEU A 41 -5.85 4.44 -5.14
C LEU A 41 -5.35 4.66 -6.58
N SER A 42 -6.26 4.59 -7.55
CA SER A 42 -5.92 4.65 -8.98
C SER A 42 -5.32 5.99 -9.42
N ASP A 43 -5.50 7.04 -8.63
CA ASP A 43 -4.88 8.34 -8.86
C ASP A 43 -3.43 8.43 -8.36
N TYR A 44 -2.90 7.33 -7.85
CA TYR A 44 -1.50 7.21 -7.44
C TYR A 44 -0.75 6.29 -8.39
N GLU A 45 0.55 6.55 -8.55
CA GLU A 45 1.45 5.63 -9.25
C GLU A 45 2.48 5.07 -8.28
N ILE A 46 2.94 3.85 -8.56
CA ILE A 46 3.98 3.21 -7.76
C ILE A 46 5.33 3.73 -8.23
N LYS A 47 6.03 4.44 -7.37
CA LYS A 47 7.40 4.92 -7.65
C LYS A 47 8.44 3.89 -7.30
N LYS A 48 8.20 3.12 -6.24
CA LYS A 48 9.12 2.09 -5.79
C LYS A 48 8.34 1.01 -5.06
N ILE A 49 8.73 -0.24 -5.26
CA ILE A 49 8.17 -1.38 -4.56
C ILE A 49 9.30 -2.33 -4.18
N GLU A 50 9.30 -2.80 -2.95
CA GLU A 50 10.22 -3.82 -2.45
C GLU A 50 9.43 -4.87 -1.69
N VAL A 51 9.81 -6.13 -1.88
CA VAL A 51 9.16 -7.26 -1.23
C VAL A 51 10.19 -7.94 -0.34
N PHE A 52 9.83 -8.10 0.92
CA PHE A 52 10.68 -8.76 1.91
C PHE A 52 10.04 -10.07 2.33
N ASP A 53 10.77 -11.16 2.12
CA ASP A 53 10.39 -12.48 2.61
C ASP A 53 11.23 -12.75 3.85
N GLN A 54 10.70 -12.37 5.01
CA GLN A 54 11.44 -12.40 6.27
C GLN A 54 11.67 -13.80 6.81
N PHE A 55 10.80 -14.75 6.42
CA PHE A 55 10.86 -16.11 6.93
C PHE A 55 10.64 -17.08 5.78
N PRO A 56 11.73 -17.64 5.19
CA PRO A 56 11.60 -18.68 4.18
C PRO A 56 10.75 -19.82 4.73
N ASN A 57 9.83 -20.33 3.94
CA ASN A 57 8.89 -21.41 4.31
C ASN A 57 7.72 -20.97 5.22
N THR A 58 7.49 -19.66 5.36
CA THR A 58 6.29 -19.16 6.03
C THR A 58 5.56 -18.17 5.11
N ASP A 59 4.29 -17.89 5.44
CA ASP A 59 3.48 -16.94 4.65
C ASP A 59 3.74 -15.47 5.03
N HIS A 60 4.83 -15.21 5.74
CA HIS A 60 5.18 -13.86 6.19
C HIS A 60 5.91 -13.11 5.08
N LEU A 61 5.14 -12.44 4.25
CA LEU A 61 5.63 -11.57 3.20
C LEU A 61 5.32 -10.13 3.56
N GLU A 62 6.28 -9.23 3.36
CA GLU A 62 6.05 -7.81 3.59
C GLU A 62 6.38 -7.03 2.33
N ILE A 63 5.44 -6.16 1.93
CA ILE A 63 5.56 -5.31 0.76
C ILE A 63 5.69 -3.87 1.25
N VAL A 64 6.74 -3.19 0.81
CA VAL A 64 6.93 -1.77 1.07
C VAL A 64 6.90 -1.04 -0.26
N SER A 65 6.00 -0.09 -0.41
CA SER A 65 5.89 0.68 -1.64
C SER A 65 5.79 2.17 -1.37
N ILE A 66 6.27 2.94 -2.34
CA ILE A 66 6.14 4.39 -2.35
C ILE A 66 5.19 4.75 -3.47
N LEU A 67 4.08 5.38 -3.10
CA LEU A 67 3.04 5.81 -4.03
C LEU A 67 3.07 7.34 -4.12
N THR A 68 2.97 7.85 -5.33
CA THR A 68 2.93 9.30 -5.57
C THR A 68 1.71 9.62 -6.41
N LYS A 69 0.98 10.65 -6.00
CA LYS A 69 -0.22 11.09 -6.70
C LYS A 69 0.14 11.55 -8.11
N LYS A 70 -0.62 11.08 -9.09
CA LYS A 70 -0.40 11.46 -10.49
C LYS A 70 -0.73 12.93 -10.68
N ASN A 71 0.06 13.59 -11.54
CA ASN A 71 -0.23 14.96 -11.97
C ASN A 71 -1.04 14.89 -13.26
N TYR A 72 -2.22 15.47 -13.22
CA TYR A 72 -3.09 15.58 -14.39
C TYR A 72 -3.04 16.99 -14.95
#